data_2603bcf9b75d48ba15ba14b7ff3a1107
#
_entry.id   2603bcf9b75d48ba15ba14b7ff3a1107
#
_cell.length_a   1.000
_cell.length_b   1.000
_cell.length_c   1.000
_cell.angle_alpha   90.00
_cell.angle_beta   90.00
_cell.angle_gamma   90.00
#
_symmetry.space_group_name_H-M   'P 1'
#
loop_
_entity.id
_entity.type
_entity.pdbx_description
1 polymer ?
#
loop_
_entity_poly.entity_id
_entity_poly.type
_entity_poly.pdbx_seq_one_letter_code
_entity_poly.pdbx_strand_id
1 'polypeptide(L)'
;MKQFIVTTIILLCAATGAMAQNVAAVKERMATGTNSVTVVEKSDVEQTVRSVEARPKRTKVNGYTILILSDNSQTARENANKAKQTFEETFPDVKVEMYYQSPSFYVAAGRYLTKEEAIIELWRFRTVFPKAITQSREVDISEFIVRPELEVVEPELEDEE
;
A
#
# COMPACT_ATOMS: atom_id res chain seq x y z
N MET A 1 -43.17 0.91 -12.87
CA MET A 1 -42.73 -0.28 -13.58
C MET A 1 -41.50 -0.04 -14.46
N LYS A 2 -41.45 1.00 -15.33
CA LYS A 2 -40.29 1.25 -16.21
C LYS A 2 -38.98 1.50 -15.46
N GLN A 3 -38.99 2.22 -14.34
CA GLN A 3 -37.79 2.48 -13.53
C GLN A 3 -37.24 1.23 -12.84
N PHE A 4 -38.11 0.31 -12.43
CA PHE A 4 -37.67 -0.97 -11.85
C PHE A 4 -36.98 -1.87 -12.86
N ILE A 5 -37.41 -1.85 -14.13
CA ILE A 5 -36.79 -2.62 -15.21
C ILE A 5 -35.41 -2.08 -15.54
N VAL A 6 -35.24 -0.75 -15.57
CA VAL A 6 -33.94 -0.11 -15.85
C VAL A 6 -32.93 -0.38 -14.74
N THR A 7 -33.33 -0.26 -13.47
CA THR A 7 -32.46 -0.59 -12.35
C THR A 7 -32.05 -2.05 -12.31
N THR A 8 -32.96 -2.97 -12.66
CA THR A 8 -32.65 -4.40 -12.70
C THR A 8 -31.66 -4.72 -13.85
N ILE A 9 -31.79 -4.07 -15.01
CA ILE A 9 -30.87 -4.24 -16.14
C ILE A 9 -29.46 -3.70 -15.79
N ILE A 10 -29.38 -2.55 -15.14
CA ILE A 10 -28.08 -1.97 -14.70
C ILE A 10 -27.41 -2.88 -13.67
N LEU A 11 -28.18 -3.43 -12.73
CA LEU A 11 -27.64 -4.35 -11.71
C LEU A 11 -27.15 -5.67 -12.34
N LEU A 12 -27.84 -6.16 -13.38
CA LEU A 12 -27.45 -7.38 -14.11
C LEU A 12 -26.18 -7.17 -14.94
N CYS A 13 -25.98 -5.98 -15.54
CA CYS A 13 -24.77 -5.64 -16.28
C CYS A 13 -23.53 -5.49 -15.35
N ALA A 14 -23.73 -5.03 -14.13
CA ALA A 14 -22.63 -4.89 -13.16
C ALA A 14 -22.08 -6.25 -12.67
N ALA A 15 -22.90 -7.30 -12.67
CA ALA A 15 -22.51 -8.63 -12.23
C ALA A 15 -21.60 -9.39 -13.23
N THR A 16 -21.54 -8.97 -14.49
CA THR A 16 -20.74 -9.67 -15.53
C THR A 16 -19.28 -9.18 -15.62
N GLY A 17 -18.93 -8.07 -14.96
CA GLY A 17 -17.59 -7.48 -15.04
C GLY A 17 -16.48 -8.17 -14.21
N ALA A 18 -16.82 -9.05 -13.28
CA ALA A 18 -15.86 -9.58 -12.31
C ALA A 18 -15.12 -10.88 -12.72
N MET A 19 -15.43 -11.46 -13.88
CA MET A 19 -14.90 -12.78 -14.29
C MET A 19 -13.64 -12.71 -15.18
N ALA A 20 -13.06 -11.53 -15.40
CA ALA A 20 -12.07 -11.32 -16.45
C ALA A 20 -10.60 -11.68 -16.11
N GLN A 21 -10.31 -12.28 -14.96
CA GLN A 21 -8.92 -12.49 -14.54
C GLN A 21 -8.50 -13.95 -14.37
N ASN A 22 -9.30 -14.91 -14.78
CA ASN A 22 -8.89 -16.31 -14.72
C ASN A 22 -8.40 -16.77 -16.10
N VAL A 23 -7.09 -16.99 -16.23
CA VAL A 23 -6.45 -17.47 -17.46
C VAL A 23 -7.09 -18.76 -17.97
N ALA A 24 -7.51 -19.65 -17.09
CA ALA A 24 -8.21 -20.89 -17.45
C ALA A 24 -9.56 -20.61 -18.13
N ALA A 25 -10.34 -19.66 -17.62
CA ALA A 25 -11.63 -19.28 -18.21
C ALA A 25 -11.47 -18.60 -19.59
N VAL A 26 -10.39 -17.82 -19.76
CA VAL A 26 -10.07 -17.22 -21.08
C VAL A 26 -9.71 -18.30 -22.09
N LYS A 27 -8.90 -19.29 -21.71
CA LYS A 27 -8.55 -20.45 -22.57
C LYS A 27 -9.77 -21.25 -22.98
N GLU A 28 -10.66 -21.54 -22.04
CA GLU A 28 -11.92 -22.26 -22.32
C GLU A 28 -12.80 -21.51 -23.32
N ARG A 29 -12.92 -20.20 -23.19
CA ARG A 29 -13.64 -19.34 -24.16
C ARG A 29 -12.99 -19.35 -25.54
N MET A 30 -11.67 -19.36 -25.62
CA MET A 30 -10.94 -19.43 -26.90
C MET A 30 -11.10 -20.78 -27.57
N ALA A 31 -11.24 -21.87 -26.79
CA ALA A 31 -11.41 -23.22 -27.29
C ALA A 31 -12.84 -23.51 -27.79
N THR A 32 -13.86 -22.79 -27.32
CA THR A 32 -15.29 -23.04 -27.62
C THR A 32 -15.87 -22.14 -28.70
N GLY A 33 -15.12 -21.20 -29.30
CA GLY A 33 -15.61 -20.29 -30.34
C GLY A 33 -15.62 -20.92 -31.76
N THR A 34 -16.33 -20.27 -32.70
CA THR A 34 -16.43 -20.70 -34.12
C THR A 34 -15.06 -20.75 -34.82
N ASN A 35 -14.07 -19.98 -34.32
CA ASN A 35 -12.66 -20.06 -34.69
C ASN A 35 -11.89 -20.57 -33.47
N SER A 36 -11.97 -21.87 -33.19
CA SER A 36 -11.29 -22.46 -32.02
C SER A 36 -9.76 -22.33 -32.13
N VAL A 37 -9.16 -21.76 -31.11
CA VAL A 37 -7.69 -21.71 -30.96
C VAL A 37 -7.26 -22.80 -30.00
N THR A 38 -6.42 -23.72 -30.47
CA THR A 38 -5.83 -24.74 -29.59
C THR A 38 -4.60 -24.17 -28.91
N VAL A 39 -4.70 -23.93 -27.60
CA VAL A 39 -3.56 -23.49 -26.79
C VAL A 39 -2.86 -24.72 -26.25
N VAL A 40 -1.68 -25.04 -26.77
CA VAL A 40 -0.84 -26.13 -26.27
C VAL A 40 0.16 -25.54 -25.28
N GLU A 41 -0.04 -25.82 -24.01
CA GLU A 41 0.92 -25.46 -22.95
C GLU A 41 1.64 -26.69 -22.42
N LYS A 42 2.88 -26.49 -21.98
CA LYS A 42 3.58 -27.54 -21.21
C LYS A 42 2.91 -27.61 -19.82
N SER A 43 2.69 -28.83 -19.34
CA SER A 43 2.01 -29.10 -18.04
C SER A 43 2.67 -28.42 -16.83
N ASP A 44 3.98 -28.17 -16.92
CA ASP A 44 4.76 -27.47 -15.89
C ASP A 44 4.43 -25.97 -15.79
N VAL A 45 4.07 -25.33 -16.93
CA VAL A 45 3.68 -23.91 -16.95
C VAL A 45 2.37 -23.70 -16.21
N GLU A 46 1.36 -24.52 -16.50
CA GLU A 46 0.06 -24.42 -15.82
C GLU A 46 0.18 -24.66 -14.30
N GLN A 47 0.95 -25.66 -13.90
CA GLN A 47 1.22 -25.95 -12.50
C GLN A 47 1.97 -24.81 -11.82
N THR A 48 2.91 -24.18 -12.52
CA THR A 48 3.66 -23.02 -12.01
C THR A 48 2.72 -21.83 -11.80
N VAL A 49 1.86 -21.50 -12.78
CA VAL A 49 0.88 -20.41 -12.65
C VAL A 49 -0.05 -20.66 -11.47
N ARG A 50 -0.64 -21.85 -11.35
CA ARG A 50 -1.49 -22.21 -10.21
C ARG A 50 -0.75 -22.09 -8.88
N SER A 51 0.52 -22.50 -8.82
CA SER A 51 1.32 -22.40 -7.60
C SER A 51 1.61 -20.95 -7.19
N VAL A 52 1.77 -20.04 -8.15
CA VAL A 52 1.97 -18.60 -7.92
C VAL A 52 0.67 -17.95 -7.49
N GLU A 53 -0.46 -18.29 -8.14
CA GLU A 53 -1.79 -17.78 -7.78
C GLU A 53 -2.24 -18.22 -6.38
N ALA A 54 -1.86 -19.44 -5.97
CA ALA A 54 -2.17 -19.99 -4.65
C ALA A 54 -1.29 -19.39 -3.52
N ARG A 55 -0.24 -18.65 -3.84
CA ARG A 55 0.60 -18.02 -2.81
C ARG A 55 -0.16 -16.91 -2.10
N PRO A 56 -0.10 -16.87 -0.76
CA PRO A 56 -0.69 -15.77 -0.02
C PRO A 56 -0.05 -14.46 -0.50
N LYS A 57 -0.86 -13.46 -0.82
CA LYS A 57 -0.39 -12.15 -1.21
C LYS A 57 0.39 -11.56 -0.03
N ARG A 58 1.65 -11.24 -0.24
CA ARG A 58 2.44 -10.52 0.77
C ARG A 58 1.88 -9.12 0.92
N THR A 59 1.45 -8.78 2.12
CA THR A 59 0.98 -7.45 2.46
C THR A 59 2.07 -6.60 3.11
N LYS A 60 3.17 -7.25 3.52
CA LYS A 60 4.28 -6.60 4.20
C LYS A 60 5.61 -6.86 3.50
N VAL A 61 6.47 -5.86 3.55
CA VAL A 61 7.85 -5.91 3.03
C VAL A 61 8.84 -5.45 4.10
N ASN A 62 10.06 -5.93 4.00
CA ASN A 62 11.15 -5.39 4.79
C ASN A 62 11.54 -4.03 4.23
N GLY A 63 11.30 -3.00 5.03
CA GLY A 63 11.69 -1.63 4.74
C GLY A 63 12.59 -1.08 5.84
N TYR A 64 12.73 0.23 5.83
CA TYR A 64 13.55 0.98 6.78
C TYR A 64 12.76 2.14 7.37
N THR A 65 13.07 2.48 8.60
CA THR A 65 12.62 3.70 9.28
C THR A 65 13.81 4.35 9.95
N ILE A 66 13.69 5.60 10.35
CA ILE A 66 14.73 6.31 11.08
C ILE A 66 14.28 6.44 12.53
N LEU A 67 15.02 5.81 13.42
CA LEU A 67 14.81 5.91 14.86
C LEU A 67 15.39 7.23 15.34
N ILE A 68 14.52 8.11 15.84
CA ILE A 68 14.83 9.45 16.34
C ILE A 68 15.22 9.39 17.82
N LEU A 69 14.46 8.61 18.60
CA LEU A 69 14.65 8.44 20.03
C LEU A 69 14.35 7.00 20.46
N SER A 70 15.16 6.50 21.36
CA SER A 70 14.90 5.32 22.19
C SER A 70 15.22 5.66 23.63
N ASP A 71 14.24 5.61 24.53
CA ASP A 71 14.38 6.00 25.92
C ASP A 71 13.66 5.02 26.83
N ASN A 72 14.33 4.63 27.93
CA ASN A 72 13.80 3.75 28.98
C ASN A 72 13.85 4.40 30.37
N SER A 73 14.07 5.70 30.44
CA SER A 73 14.09 6.45 31.70
C SER A 73 12.69 6.57 32.31
N GLN A 74 12.62 7.05 33.55
CA GLN A 74 11.33 7.32 34.22
C GLN A 74 10.48 8.37 33.47
N THR A 75 11.13 9.28 32.74
CA THR A 75 10.49 10.32 31.92
C THR A 75 10.44 9.95 30.43
N ALA A 76 10.67 8.68 30.08
CA ALA A 76 10.77 8.23 28.69
C ALA A 76 9.57 8.62 27.84
N ARG A 77 8.35 8.53 28.37
CA ARG A 77 7.12 8.92 27.67
C ARG A 77 7.07 10.42 27.36
N GLU A 78 7.46 11.25 28.32
CA GLU A 78 7.49 12.71 28.15
C GLU A 78 8.57 13.10 27.13
N ASN A 79 9.74 12.49 27.23
CA ASN A 79 10.85 12.70 26.31
C ASN A 79 10.47 12.28 24.88
N ALA A 80 9.76 11.16 24.72
CA ALA A 80 9.29 10.68 23.43
C ALA A 80 8.20 11.61 22.82
N ASN A 81 7.26 12.10 23.64
CA ASN A 81 6.25 13.07 23.17
C ASN A 81 6.92 14.37 22.72
N LYS A 82 7.89 14.88 23.50
CA LYS A 82 8.63 16.09 23.15
C LYS A 82 9.43 15.93 21.86
N ALA A 83 10.11 14.79 21.71
CA ALA A 83 10.86 14.49 20.50
C ALA A 83 9.95 14.38 19.27
N LYS A 84 8.77 13.73 19.40
CA LYS A 84 7.77 13.64 18.37
C LYS A 84 7.27 15.02 17.97
N GLN A 85 6.86 15.85 18.91
CA GLN A 85 6.39 17.21 18.65
C GLN A 85 7.46 18.05 17.94
N THR A 86 8.70 18.05 18.46
CA THR A 86 9.81 18.77 17.82
C THR A 86 10.05 18.30 16.39
N PHE A 87 9.90 16.98 16.14
CA PHE A 87 10.04 16.42 14.81
C PHE A 87 8.93 16.89 13.87
N GLU A 88 7.67 16.84 14.29
CA GLU A 88 6.50 17.31 13.51
C GLU A 88 6.58 18.79 13.15
N GLU A 89 7.08 19.61 14.08
CA GLU A 89 7.29 21.05 13.85
C GLU A 89 8.43 21.32 12.85
N THR A 90 9.48 20.50 12.86
CA THR A 90 10.66 20.72 12.03
C THR A 90 10.56 20.08 10.65
N PHE A 91 9.89 18.90 10.57
CA PHE A 91 9.76 18.08 9.36
C PHE A 91 8.30 17.68 9.13
N PRO A 92 7.41 18.64 8.83
CA PRO A 92 5.97 18.39 8.70
C PRO A 92 5.59 17.49 7.52
N ASP A 93 6.48 17.34 6.55
CA ASP A 93 6.36 16.48 5.37
C ASP A 93 6.59 15.00 5.65
N VAL A 94 7.10 14.66 6.84
CA VAL A 94 7.47 13.27 7.18
C VAL A 94 6.61 12.74 8.32
N LYS A 95 5.96 11.61 8.08
CA LYS A 95 5.17 10.92 9.11
C LYS A 95 6.08 10.41 10.22
N VAL A 96 5.76 10.77 11.48
CA VAL A 96 6.44 10.28 12.67
C VAL A 96 5.46 9.53 13.57
N GLU A 97 5.93 8.48 14.19
CA GLU A 97 5.15 7.69 15.14
C GLU A 97 5.93 7.48 16.44
N MET A 98 5.18 7.37 17.53
CA MET A 98 5.70 6.97 18.82
C MET A 98 5.05 5.64 19.22
N TYR A 99 5.86 4.69 19.69
CA TYR A 99 5.37 3.41 20.18
C TYR A 99 6.15 2.96 21.41
N TYR A 100 5.52 2.09 22.20
CA TYR A 100 6.15 1.46 23.35
C TYR A 100 6.49 0.01 23.04
N GLN A 101 7.71 -0.36 23.27
CA GLN A 101 8.17 -1.75 23.27
C GLN A 101 9.04 -1.95 24.50
N SER A 102 8.52 -2.72 25.44
CA SER A 102 9.15 -2.90 26.76
C SER A 102 10.64 -3.14 26.67
N PRO A 103 11.48 -2.42 27.47
CA PRO A 103 11.10 -1.42 28.47
C PRO A 103 11.10 0.04 27.96
N SER A 104 11.21 0.29 26.65
CA SER A 104 11.53 1.61 26.08
C SER A 104 10.38 2.21 25.29
N PHE A 105 10.34 3.56 25.27
CA PHE A 105 9.58 4.32 24.27
C PHE A 105 10.47 4.62 23.07
N TYR A 106 9.90 4.53 21.90
CA TYR A 106 10.57 4.76 20.62
C TYR A 106 9.84 5.82 19.83
N VAL A 107 10.60 6.68 19.16
CA VAL A 107 10.09 7.63 18.16
C VAL A 107 10.78 7.30 16.83
N ALA A 108 9.99 6.96 15.82
CA ALA A 108 10.48 6.57 14.52
C ALA A 108 9.82 7.42 13.42
N ALA A 109 10.59 7.83 12.43
CA ALA A 109 10.16 8.71 11.35
C ALA A 109 10.42 8.11 9.97
N GLY A 110 9.49 8.37 9.08
CA GLY A 110 9.55 7.93 7.68
C GLY A 110 9.38 6.43 7.48
N ARG A 111 9.14 6.08 6.22
CA ARG A 111 9.06 4.72 5.71
C ARG A 111 9.80 4.67 4.39
N TYR A 112 10.81 3.84 4.30
CA TYR A 112 11.70 3.75 3.14
C TYR A 112 11.79 2.31 2.69
N LEU A 113 11.80 2.08 1.39
CA LEU A 113 11.96 0.74 0.83
C LEU A 113 13.42 0.31 0.86
N THR A 114 14.34 1.25 0.67
CA THR A 114 15.76 0.97 0.61
C THR A 114 16.51 1.63 1.77
N LYS A 115 17.65 1.06 2.11
CA LYS A 115 18.54 1.62 3.13
C LYS A 115 19.16 2.94 2.68
N GLU A 116 19.41 3.07 1.40
CA GLU A 116 19.99 4.24 0.75
C GLU A 116 19.08 5.46 0.90
N GLU A 117 17.77 5.29 0.62
CA GLU A 117 16.77 6.34 0.87
C GLU A 117 16.75 6.76 2.34
N ALA A 118 16.72 5.78 3.24
CA ALA A 118 16.73 6.06 4.67
C ALA A 118 18.01 6.80 5.12
N ILE A 119 19.17 6.53 4.51
CA ILE A 119 20.42 7.21 4.82
C ILE A 119 20.39 8.67 4.33
N ILE A 120 19.84 8.94 3.16
CA ILE A 120 19.69 10.31 2.63
C ILE A 120 18.88 11.16 3.62
N GLU A 121 17.72 10.68 4.03
CA GLU A 121 16.86 11.39 4.98
C GLU A 121 17.47 11.44 6.40
N LEU A 122 18.22 10.43 6.81
CA LEU A 122 18.92 10.41 8.07
C LEU A 122 19.87 11.62 8.23
N TRP A 123 20.57 12.00 7.15
CA TRP A 123 21.45 13.17 7.18
C TRP A 123 20.68 14.46 7.43
N ARG A 124 19.49 14.60 6.85
CA ARG A 124 18.57 15.70 7.08
C ARG A 124 18.11 15.76 8.52
N PHE A 125 17.70 14.62 9.10
CA PHE A 125 17.19 14.55 10.48
C PHE A 125 18.29 14.74 11.52
N ARG A 126 19.52 14.36 11.22
CA ARG A 126 20.66 14.53 12.14
C ARG A 126 21.02 15.98 12.41
N THR A 127 20.56 16.92 11.64
CA THR A 127 20.70 18.35 11.92
C THR A 127 20.03 18.74 13.24
N VAL A 128 18.94 18.05 13.61
CA VAL A 128 18.19 18.30 14.85
C VAL A 128 18.34 17.12 15.83
N PHE A 129 18.43 15.91 15.32
CA PHE A 129 18.52 14.66 16.11
C PHE A 129 19.84 13.92 15.81
N PRO A 130 20.98 14.36 16.36
CA PRO A 130 22.29 13.81 16.00
C PRO A 130 22.47 12.32 16.32
N LYS A 131 21.65 11.78 17.24
CA LYS A 131 21.67 10.36 17.62
C LYS A 131 20.75 9.47 16.78
N ALA A 132 20.07 10.03 15.77
CA ALA A 132 19.18 9.27 14.90
C ALA A 132 19.95 8.17 14.13
N ILE A 133 19.33 7.01 13.96
CA ILE A 133 19.87 5.86 13.24
C ILE A 133 18.82 5.23 12.32
N THR A 134 19.29 4.59 11.26
CA THR A 134 18.39 3.76 10.41
C THR A 134 18.11 2.41 11.08
N GLN A 135 16.87 1.96 11.01
CA GLN A 135 16.42 0.68 11.55
C GLN A 135 15.62 -0.07 10.48
N SER A 136 15.90 -1.37 10.29
CA SER A 136 15.07 -2.24 9.48
C SER A 136 13.77 -2.53 10.20
N ARG A 137 12.66 -2.45 9.46
CA ARG A 137 11.31 -2.70 9.98
C ARG A 137 10.43 -3.31 8.91
N GLU A 138 9.59 -4.23 9.33
CA GLU A 138 8.53 -4.74 8.47
C GLU A 138 7.43 -3.67 8.34
N VAL A 139 7.12 -3.28 7.10
CA VAL A 139 6.19 -2.20 6.76
C VAL A 139 5.11 -2.76 5.85
N ASP A 140 3.90 -2.28 6.00
CA ASP A 140 2.80 -2.64 5.11
C ASP A 140 3.01 -2.02 3.73
N ILE A 141 2.78 -2.81 2.67
CA ILE A 141 2.94 -2.35 1.28
C ILE A 141 2.03 -1.15 0.99
N SER A 142 0.87 -1.08 1.63
CA SER A 142 -0.07 0.03 1.46
C SER A 142 0.51 1.39 1.89
N GLU A 143 1.50 1.41 2.78
CA GLU A 143 2.15 2.65 3.21
C GLU A 143 3.06 3.27 2.13
N PHE A 144 3.46 2.48 1.12
CA PHE A 144 4.27 2.96 -0.02
C PHE A 144 3.44 3.26 -1.27
N ILE A 145 2.17 2.80 -1.31
CA ILE A 145 1.30 3.03 -2.45
C ILE A 145 0.57 4.36 -2.25
N VAL A 146 1.09 5.41 -2.87
CA VAL A 146 0.34 6.65 -3.04
C VAL A 146 -0.77 6.38 -4.06
N ARG A 147 -2.00 6.20 -3.62
CA ARG A 147 -3.15 6.20 -4.53
C ARG A 147 -3.33 7.63 -5.00
N PRO A 148 -3.24 7.91 -6.32
CA PRO A 148 -3.66 9.21 -6.81
C PRO A 148 -5.12 9.40 -6.38
N GLU A 149 -5.39 10.45 -5.64
CA GLU A 149 -6.75 10.86 -5.34
C GLU A 149 -7.39 11.14 -6.71
N LEU A 150 -8.34 10.28 -7.10
CA LEU A 150 -9.13 10.52 -8.30
C LEU A 150 -9.93 11.78 -7.99
N GLU A 151 -9.48 12.90 -8.53
CA GLU A 151 -10.26 14.13 -8.58
C GLU A 151 -11.55 13.78 -9.33
N VAL A 152 -12.62 13.57 -8.59
CA VAL A 152 -13.95 13.40 -9.16
C VAL A 152 -14.32 14.77 -9.69
N VAL A 153 -14.02 15.01 -10.97
CA VAL A 153 -14.56 16.15 -11.69
C VAL A 153 -16.07 15.88 -11.78
N GLU A 154 -16.85 16.48 -10.90
CA GLU A 154 -18.29 16.53 -11.03
C GLU A 154 -18.57 17.28 -12.34
N PRO A 155 -19.32 16.67 -13.28
CA PRO A 155 -19.71 17.39 -14.50
C PRO A 155 -20.60 18.57 -14.09
N GLU A 156 -20.11 19.78 -14.33
CA GLU A 156 -20.93 20.97 -14.27
C GLU A 156 -22.10 20.75 -15.24
N LEU A 157 -23.31 20.59 -14.69
CA LEU A 157 -24.53 20.62 -15.47
C LEU A 157 -24.71 22.09 -15.90
N GLU A 158 -24.33 22.39 -17.13
CA GLU A 158 -24.74 23.63 -17.78
C GLU A 158 -26.26 23.60 -17.86
N ASP A 159 -26.91 24.42 -17.03
CA ASP A 159 -28.33 24.74 -17.17
C ASP A 159 -28.49 25.56 -18.43
N GLU A 160 -28.91 24.89 -19.54
CA GLU A 160 -29.40 25.58 -20.73
C GLU A 160 -30.76 26.19 -20.40
N GLU A 161 -30.85 27.53 -20.42
CA GLU A 161 -32.08 28.32 -20.47
C GLU A 161 -32.77 28.25 -21.85
#